data_fb55f3709a57dfbe5e22d9d79a53f452
#
_entry.id   fb55f3709a57dfbe5e22d9d79a53f452
#
_cell.length_a   1.000
_cell.length_b   1.000
_cell.length_c   1.000
_cell.angle_alpha   90.00
_cell.angle_beta   90.00
_cell.angle_gamma   90.00
#
_symmetry.space_group_name_H-M   'P 1'
#
loop_
_entity.id
_entity.type
_entity.pdbx_description
1 polymer ?
#
loop_
_entity_poly.entity_id
_entity_poly.type
_entity_poly.pdbx_seq_one_letter_code
_entity_poly.pdbx_strand_id
1 'polypeptide(L)'
;IVLFLPARDLKKILKEFPPYFGERPIFIAREITKLHETYLSGSVSELIHNIGTNDLKGEITLVISNKKEDSKNISNVDLIKEIKLLLNKMSSKDISEYLAEKLKISKKIIYQNVLKINK
;
A
#
# COMPACT_ATOMS: atom_id res chain seq x y z
N ILE A 1 3.97 -4.11 10.74
CA ILE A 1 5.07 -4.77 11.50
C ILE A 1 6.05 -3.70 11.94
N VAL A 2 6.43 -3.75 13.22
CA VAL A 2 7.43 -2.86 13.81
C VAL A 2 8.61 -3.70 14.30
N LEU A 3 9.82 -3.31 13.91
CA LEU A 3 11.06 -3.98 14.29
C LEU A 3 12.01 -2.97 14.92
N PHE A 4 12.72 -3.41 15.95
CA PHE A 4 13.82 -2.65 16.57
C PHE A 4 15.14 -3.37 16.28
N LEU A 5 16.12 -2.66 15.76
CA LEU A 5 17.41 -3.25 15.37
C LEU A 5 18.56 -2.25 15.45
N PRO A 6 19.80 -2.75 15.64
CA PRO A 6 20.99 -1.90 15.52
C PRO A 6 21.14 -1.39 14.07
N ALA A 7 21.52 -0.14 13.92
CA ALA A 7 21.66 0.48 12.59
C ALA A 7 22.67 -0.24 11.69
N ARG A 8 23.70 -0.84 12.27
CA ARG A 8 24.71 -1.65 11.55
C ARG A 8 24.11 -2.84 10.79
N ASP A 9 22.99 -3.38 11.27
CA ASP A 9 22.34 -4.58 10.69
C ASP A 9 21.28 -4.21 9.65
N LEU A 10 20.90 -2.94 9.55
CA LEU A 10 19.81 -2.48 8.69
C LEU A 10 19.96 -2.93 7.23
N LYS A 11 21.12 -2.68 6.63
CA LYS A 11 21.34 -2.99 5.22
C LYS A 11 21.27 -4.49 4.92
N LYS A 12 21.81 -5.31 5.82
CA LYS A 12 21.74 -6.78 5.72
C LYS A 12 20.30 -7.24 5.79
N ILE A 13 19.55 -6.75 6.77
CA ILE A 13 18.14 -7.11 6.99
C ILE A 13 17.28 -6.67 5.80
N LEU A 14 17.46 -5.44 5.29
CA LEU A 14 16.71 -4.97 4.12
C LEU A 14 16.92 -5.84 2.88
N LYS A 15 18.11 -6.37 2.66
CA LYS A 15 18.40 -7.26 1.54
C LYS A 15 17.67 -8.60 1.62
N GLU A 16 17.30 -9.03 2.82
CA GLU A 16 16.56 -10.27 3.06
C GLU A 16 15.04 -10.09 2.94
N PHE A 17 14.53 -8.84 2.88
CA PHE A 17 13.09 -8.55 2.89
C PHE A 17 12.33 -8.92 1.61
N PRO A 18 12.87 -8.76 0.38
CA PRO A 18 12.07 -8.91 -0.83
C PRO A 18 11.32 -10.24 -0.96
N PRO A 19 11.89 -11.41 -0.58
CA PRO A 19 11.16 -12.68 -0.65
C PRO A 19 9.92 -12.75 0.25
N TYR A 20 9.90 -11.97 1.35
CA TYR A 20 8.85 -12.02 2.37
C TYR A 20 7.88 -10.85 2.26
N PHE A 21 8.40 -9.66 1.97
CA PHE A 21 7.64 -8.40 2.03
C PHE A 21 7.51 -7.70 0.68
N GLY A 22 8.27 -8.12 -0.35
CA GLY A 22 8.27 -7.46 -1.66
C GLY A 22 8.69 -5.99 -1.57
N GLU A 23 8.08 -5.15 -2.36
CA GLU A 23 8.34 -3.70 -2.41
C GLU A 23 7.37 -2.89 -1.52
N ARG A 24 6.95 -3.44 -0.38
CA ARG A 24 6.11 -2.70 0.56
C ARG A 24 6.81 -1.44 1.05
N PRO A 25 6.08 -0.34 1.22
CA PRO A 25 6.64 0.86 1.84
C PRO A 25 7.17 0.57 3.24
N ILE A 26 8.39 1.04 3.50
CA ILE A 26 9.07 0.93 4.79
C ILE A 26 9.35 2.34 5.29
N PHE A 27 9.11 2.56 6.56
CA PHE A 27 9.51 3.75 7.28
C PHE A 27 10.59 3.38 8.30
N ILE A 28 11.64 4.17 8.33
CA ILE A 28 12.79 4.00 9.23
C ILE A 28 12.96 5.26 10.05
N ALA A 29 12.93 5.10 11.37
CA ALA A 29 13.32 6.14 12.31
C ALA A 29 14.62 5.72 13.00
N ARG A 30 15.64 6.56 12.91
CA ARG A 30 16.94 6.33 13.53
C ARG A 30 17.14 7.28 14.68
N GLU A 31 17.64 6.76 15.81
CA GLU A 31 17.96 7.56 16.98
C GLU A 31 16.78 8.44 17.45
N ILE A 32 15.58 7.86 17.53
CA ILE A 32 14.36 8.56 17.94
C ILE A 32 14.58 9.23 19.32
N THR A 33 14.16 10.49 19.43
CA THR A 33 14.32 11.36 20.63
C THR A 33 15.74 11.74 20.98
N LYS A 34 16.74 11.37 20.17
CA LYS A 34 18.14 11.71 20.37
C LYS A 34 18.58 12.86 19.45
N LEU A 35 19.80 13.39 19.67
CA LEU A 35 20.33 14.54 18.93
C LEU A 35 20.43 14.30 17.42
N HIS A 36 20.73 13.08 17.00
CA HIS A 36 20.89 12.70 15.59
C HIS A 36 19.68 11.92 15.06
N GLU A 37 18.48 12.28 15.49
CA GLU A 37 17.23 11.71 15.00
C GLU A 37 17.08 11.95 13.50
N THR A 38 16.89 10.88 12.74
CA THR A 38 16.70 10.93 11.28
C THR A 38 15.60 9.96 10.84
N TYR A 39 14.95 10.29 9.73
CA TYR A 39 13.87 9.50 9.14
C TYR A 39 14.14 9.21 7.67
N LEU A 40 13.83 7.98 7.25
CA LEU A 40 13.88 7.54 5.86
C LEU A 40 12.58 6.78 5.54
N SER A 41 12.09 6.91 4.33
CA SER A 41 10.95 6.13 3.85
C SER A 41 11.10 5.80 2.37
N GLY A 42 10.54 4.68 1.97
CA GLY A 42 10.56 4.22 0.59
C GLY A 42 10.41 2.71 0.48
N SER A 43 10.56 2.19 -0.73
CA SER A 43 10.69 0.77 -0.99
C SER A 43 12.03 0.23 -0.49
N VAL A 44 12.15 -1.10 -0.39
CA VAL A 44 13.43 -1.73 -0.01
C VAL A 44 14.57 -1.30 -0.93
N SER A 45 14.33 -1.28 -2.23
CA SER A 45 15.34 -0.91 -3.24
C SER A 45 15.80 0.54 -3.09
N GLU A 46 14.86 1.47 -2.91
CA GLU A 46 15.16 2.89 -2.67
C GLU A 46 15.95 3.10 -1.39
N LEU A 47 15.58 2.43 -0.31
CA LEU A 47 16.26 2.54 0.98
C LEU A 47 17.68 2.00 0.92
N ILE A 48 17.90 0.85 0.28
CA ILE A 48 19.26 0.29 0.09
C ILE A 48 20.13 1.26 -0.71
N HIS A 49 19.57 1.87 -1.76
CA HIS A 49 20.28 2.86 -2.57
C HIS A 49 20.63 4.11 -1.75
N ASN A 50 19.68 4.64 -1.00
CA ASN A 50 19.88 5.86 -0.20
C ASN A 50 20.85 5.68 0.97
N ILE A 51 20.87 4.51 1.59
CA ILE A 51 21.83 4.17 2.65
C ILE A 51 23.25 4.09 2.09
N GLY A 52 23.40 3.64 0.84
CA GLY A 52 24.70 3.56 0.17
C GLY A 52 25.69 2.64 0.89
N THR A 53 26.94 3.07 0.96
CA THR A 53 28.04 2.34 1.63
C THR A 53 28.34 2.84 3.05
N ASN A 54 27.57 3.82 3.53
CA ASN A 54 27.82 4.43 4.83
C ASN A 54 27.52 3.44 5.98
N ASP A 55 28.40 3.39 6.95
CA ASP A 55 28.18 2.68 8.19
C ASP A 55 27.20 3.49 9.06
N LEU A 56 26.01 2.99 9.22
CA LEU A 56 25.01 3.58 10.11
C LEU A 56 25.27 3.16 11.55
N LYS A 57 25.24 4.14 12.44
CA LYS A 57 25.37 3.93 13.90
C LYS A 57 24.05 4.22 14.59
N GLY A 58 23.87 3.61 15.74
CA GLY A 58 22.73 3.85 16.60
C GLY A 58 21.64 2.79 16.50
N GLU A 59 20.43 3.16 16.90
CA GLU A 59 19.26 2.28 16.95
C GLU A 59 18.22 2.69 15.92
N ILE A 60 17.60 1.69 15.34
CA ILE A 60 16.57 1.83 14.29
C ILE A 60 15.25 1.28 14.80
N THR A 61 14.19 2.05 14.60
CA THR A 61 12.83 1.57 14.57
C THR A 61 12.37 1.50 13.11
N LEU A 62 12.04 0.31 12.66
CA LEU A 62 11.62 0.04 11.29
C LEU A 62 10.15 -0.36 11.28
N VAL A 63 9.35 0.30 10.46
CA VAL A 63 7.93 0.00 10.28
C VAL A 63 7.68 -0.45 8.85
N ILE A 64 7.17 -1.66 8.70
CA ILE A 64 6.75 -2.19 7.39
C ILE A 64 5.25 -2.01 7.28
N SER A 65 4.79 -1.36 6.22
CA SER A 65 3.36 -1.19 5.95
C SER A 65 2.67 -2.55 5.78
N ASN A 66 1.40 -2.60 6.07
CA ASN A 66 0.60 -3.76 5.69
C ASN A 66 0.70 -3.97 4.17
N LYS A 67 0.61 -5.24 3.75
CA LYS A 67 0.34 -5.51 2.36
C LYS A 67 -0.90 -4.67 2.02
N LYS A 68 -0.76 -3.74 1.06
CA LYS A 68 -1.96 -3.24 0.41
C LYS A 68 -2.64 -4.51 -0.07
N GLU A 69 -3.80 -4.83 0.51
CA GLU A 69 -4.70 -5.69 -0.23
C GLU A 69 -4.70 -5.06 -1.61
N ASP A 70 -4.34 -5.84 -2.61
CA ASP A 70 -4.55 -5.41 -3.98
C ASP A 70 -6.03 -5.02 -4.04
N SER A 71 -6.32 -3.75 -3.76
CA SER A 71 -7.45 -3.12 -4.39
C SER A 71 -7.08 -3.34 -5.84
N LYS A 72 -7.65 -4.43 -6.42
CA LYS A 72 -7.56 -4.65 -7.84
C LYS A 72 -7.87 -3.29 -8.40
N ASN A 73 -6.87 -2.61 -8.95
CA ASN A 73 -7.11 -1.41 -9.72
C ASN A 73 -7.93 -1.91 -10.91
N ILE A 74 -9.21 -2.13 -10.62
CA ILE A 74 -10.18 -2.43 -11.66
C ILE A 74 -10.14 -1.18 -12.49
N SER A 75 -9.65 -1.34 -13.70
CA SER A 75 -9.62 -0.23 -14.64
C SER A 75 -11.04 0.34 -14.72
N ASN A 76 -11.17 1.64 -14.88
CA ASN A 76 -12.50 2.24 -15.07
C ASN A 76 -13.29 1.54 -16.18
N VAL A 77 -12.61 0.97 -17.16
CA VAL A 77 -13.19 0.21 -18.26
C VAL A 77 -13.82 -1.10 -17.76
N ASP A 78 -13.16 -1.81 -16.86
CA ASP A 78 -13.66 -3.08 -16.32
C ASP A 78 -14.83 -2.84 -15.35
N LEU A 79 -14.77 -1.78 -14.56
CA LEU A 79 -15.89 -1.37 -13.71
C LEU A 79 -17.14 -1.01 -14.53
N ILE A 80 -16.98 -0.27 -15.62
CA ILE A 80 -18.08 0.08 -16.53
C ILE A 80 -18.70 -1.16 -17.15
N LYS A 81 -17.90 -2.13 -17.57
CA LYS A 81 -18.40 -3.41 -18.11
C LYS A 81 -19.22 -4.18 -17.08
N GLU A 82 -18.72 -4.32 -15.85
CA GLU A 82 -19.43 -4.99 -14.76
C GLU A 82 -20.77 -4.29 -14.46
N ILE A 83 -20.80 -2.96 -14.38
CA ILE A 83 -22.03 -2.19 -14.16
C ILE A 83 -23.04 -2.44 -15.29
N LYS A 84 -22.60 -2.36 -16.54
CA LYS A 84 -23.49 -2.59 -17.70
C LYS A 84 -24.13 -3.97 -17.73
N LEU A 85 -23.40 -5.00 -17.31
CA LEU A 85 -23.91 -6.37 -17.22
C LEU A 85 -25.02 -6.51 -16.16
N LEU A 86 -24.96 -5.71 -15.11
CA LEU A 86 -25.88 -5.80 -13.98
C LEU A 86 -27.09 -4.86 -14.10
N LEU A 87 -27.00 -3.79 -14.91
CA LEU A 87 -28.05 -2.79 -15.06
C LEU A 87 -29.42 -3.36 -15.49
N ASN A 88 -29.40 -4.45 -16.25
CA ASN A 88 -30.61 -5.13 -16.69
C ASN A 88 -31.19 -6.15 -15.68
N LYS A 89 -30.45 -6.38 -14.58
CA LYS A 89 -30.78 -7.44 -13.62
C LYS A 89 -31.03 -6.91 -12.20
N MET A 90 -30.50 -5.75 -11.86
CA MET A 90 -30.52 -5.22 -10.50
C MET A 90 -30.76 -3.71 -10.50
N SER A 91 -31.27 -3.19 -9.38
CA SER A 91 -31.41 -1.74 -9.19
C SER A 91 -30.02 -1.07 -9.03
N SER A 92 -29.94 0.23 -9.33
CA SER A 92 -28.70 1.00 -9.15
C SER A 92 -28.14 0.93 -7.72
N LYS A 93 -29.04 0.87 -6.73
CA LYS A 93 -28.67 0.71 -5.32
C LYS A 93 -28.03 -0.66 -5.07
N ASP A 94 -28.67 -1.72 -5.54
CA ASP A 94 -28.23 -3.10 -5.33
C ASP A 94 -26.91 -3.37 -6.06
N ILE A 95 -26.74 -2.84 -7.27
CA ILE A 95 -25.47 -2.89 -8.00
C ILE A 95 -24.35 -2.23 -7.19
N SER A 96 -24.63 -1.08 -6.61
CA SER A 96 -23.62 -0.33 -5.85
C SER A 96 -23.22 -1.06 -4.57
N GLU A 97 -24.15 -1.70 -3.88
CA GLU A 97 -23.88 -2.53 -2.70
C GLU A 97 -23.09 -3.79 -3.07
N TYR A 98 -23.52 -4.50 -4.09
CA TYR A 98 -22.89 -5.74 -4.55
C TYR A 98 -21.44 -5.50 -5.01
N LEU A 99 -21.23 -4.52 -5.88
CA LEU A 99 -19.88 -4.21 -6.40
C LEU A 99 -18.97 -3.59 -5.35
N ALA A 100 -19.50 -2.80 -4.41
CA ALA A 100 -18.71 -2.26 -3.31
C ALA A 100 -18.12 -3.38 -2.44
N GLU A 101 -18.90 -4.39 -2.14
CA GLU A 101 -18.47 -5.55 -1.37
C GLU A 101 -17.51 -6.44 -2.17
N LYS A 102 -17.85 -6.74 -3.43
CA LYS A 102 -17.03 -7.60 -4.32
C LYS A 102 -15.66 -7.00 -4.63
N LEU A 103 -15.61 -5.69 -4.91
CA LEU A 103 -14.43 -5.00 -5.44
C LEU A 103 -13.67 -4.21 -4.37
N LYS A 104 -14.18 -4.13 -3.14
CA LYS A 104 -13.62 -3.32 -2.06
C LYS A 104 -13.44 -1.83 -2.44
N ILE A 105 -14.38 -1.31 -3.21
CA ILE A 105 -14.45 0.08 -3.64
C ILE A 105 -15.56 0.78 -2.89
N SER A 106 -15.42 2.10 -2.63
CA SER A 106 -16.46 2.90 -1.99
C SER A 106 -17.80 2.81 -2.75
N LYS A 107 -18.87 2.47 -2.04
CA LYS A 107 -20.24 2.43 -2.58
C LYS A 107 -20.61 3.74 -3.28
N LYS A 108 -20.19 4.89 -2.74
CA LYS A 108 -20.44 6.22 -3.32
C LYS A 108 -19.84 6.36 -4.72
N ILE A 109 -18.61 5.89 -4.89
CA ILE A 109 -17.91 5.95 -6.19
C ILE A 109 -18.63 5.09 -7.22
N ILE A 110 -19.00 3.86 -6.84
CA ILE A 110 -19.73 2.96 -7.73
C ILE A 110 -21.09 3.52 -8.09
N TYR A 111 -21.84 4.02 -7.13
CA TYR A 111 -23.16 4.62 -7.35
C TYR A 111 -23.11 5.80 -8.33
N GLN A 112 -22.12 6.68 -8.21
CA GLN A 112 -21.92 7.78 -9.17
C GLN A 112 -21.65 7.29 -10.59
N ASN A 113 -20.88 6.21 -10.75
CA ASN A 113 -20.64 5.60 -12.06
C ASN A 113 -21.90 4.94 -12.62
N VAL A 114 -22.67 4.25 -11.80
CA VAL A 114 -23.95 3.66 -12.20
C VAL A 114 -24.92 4.72 -12.73
N LEU A 115 -25.04 5.85 -12.03
CA LEU A 115 -25.90 6.95 -12.45
C LEU A 115 -25.45 7.59 -13.78
N LYS A 116 -24.15 7.71 -14.01
CA LYS A 116 -23.60 8.22 -15.28
C LYS A 116 -23.89 7.31 -16.46
N ILE A 117 -23.87 5.99 -16.24
CA ILE A 117 -24.09 4.99 -17.29
C ILE A 117 -25.60 4.81 -17.58
N ASN A 118 -26.43 4.99 -16.58
CA ASN A 118 -27.89 4.79 -16.67
C ASN A 118 -28.65 6.02 -17.24
N LYS A 119 -27.92 7.04 -17.58
CA LYS A 119 -28.49 8.23 -18.25
C LYS A 119 -28.77 8.00 -19.72
#